data_a095c90f36c8ad340cac06e86626a10c
#
_entry.id   a095c90f36c8ad340cac06e86626a10c
#
_cell.length_a   1.000
_cell.length_b   1.000
_cell.length_c   1.000
_cell.angle_alpha   90.00
_cell.angle_beta   90.00
_cell.angle_gamma   90.00
#
_symmetry.space_group_name_H-M   'P 1'
#
loop_
_entity.id
_entity.type
_entity.pdbx_description
1 polymer ?
#
loop_
_entity_poly.entity_id
_entity_poly.type
_entity_poly.pdbx_seq_one_letter_code
_entity_poly.pdbx_strand_id
1 'polypeptide(L)'
;DFCLSRGLGDVYKRQMYHSPFRQDDTPSFKVDYGVNLWCDFGTGEGGSLIDLVMKQYGCNAYGAISRLEQDYYSANTFSFQGKNIPEKNPAREERKRPASPVEIRSIQPLQHPALTNYLKSRGIAPEVAADHVQEMYYRVNGKPLFALAFKNDAGGYELRNPGYKGCTSPKDITRIQFAGKKNDACFVFEGFMDYLSFLTIRHKNSPIYPCIDWQDYIILNSTANVDKALYPLGEYEKIHCLLDNDEAGRKATQAIQKEYGWRVRDASHLYSGHKDLNDYLCQKSSLPEKQTQSAKQPNQEEKNKQSPG
;
A
#
# COMPACT_ATOMS: atom_id res chain seq x y z
N ASP A 1 -27.62 7.35 -22.86
CA ASP A 1 -28.28 6.03 -22.72
C ASP A 1 -27.24 4.93 -22.99
N PHE A 2 -26.49 4.55 -21.95
CA PHE A 2 -25.60 3.39 -21.99
C PHE A 2 -26.44 2.15 -21.69
N CYS A 3 -26.84 1.42 -22.73
CA CYS A 3 -27.62 0.21 -22.63
C CYS A 3 -26.75 -0.95 -22.17
N LEU A 4 -26.89 -1.36 -20.91
CA LEU A 4 -26.39 -2.64 -20.37
C LEU A 4 -27.35 -3.76 -20.78
N SER A 5 -27.08 -4.49 -21.85
CA SER A 5 -27.70 -5.77 -22.12
C SER A 5 -26.73 -6.92 -21.94
N ARG A 6 -27.04 -7.79 -20.99
CA ARG A 6 -26.34 -9.06 -20.77
C ARG A 6 -26.67 -10.05 -21.89
N GLY A 7 -25.62 -10.65 -22.43
CA GLY A 7 -25.70 -11.97 -23.08
C GLY A 7 -25.63 -11.98 -24.58
N LEU A 8 -24.41 -11.77 -25.12
CA LEU A 8 -23.96 -12.31 -26.43
C LEU A 8 -22.44 -12.11 -26.49
N GLY A 9 -21.73 -13.13 -26.14
CA GLY A 9 -20.29 -13.07 -25.74
C GLY A 9 -19.25 -12.87 -26.81
N ASP A 10 -19.52 -12.57 -28.09
CA ASP A 10 -18.46 -12.43 -29.08
C ASP A 10 -18.69 -11.30 -30.12
N VAL A 11 -19.85 -10.69 -30.17
CA VAL A 11 -20.15 -9.64 -31.13
C VAL A 11 -19.65 -8.26 -30.67
N TYR A 12 -19.50 -8.07 -29.34
CA TYR A 12 -19.11 -6.79 -28.75
C TYR A 12 -17.60 -6.46 -28.80
N LYS A 13 -16.75 -7.41 -29.12
CA LYS A 13 -15.28 -7.19 -29.16
C LYS A 13 -14.82 -6.27 -30.31
N ARG A 14 -15.68 -5.87 -31.22
CA ARG A 14 -15.34 -5.07 -32.41
C ARG A 14 -16.23 -3.85 -32.63
N GLN A 15 -16.97 -3.40 -31.63
CA GLN A 15 -17.88 -2.27 -31.83
C GLN A 15 -17.07 -0.97 -31.82
N MET A 16 -17.23 -0.18 -32.90
CA MET A 16 -16.71 1.17 -33.03
C MET A 16 -17.79 2.17 -32.66
N TYR A 17 -17.42 3.23 -31.98
CA TYR A 17 -18.30 4.31 -31.54
C TYR A 17 -17.87 5.65 -32.19
N HIS A 18 -18.76 6.61 -32.20
CA HIS A 18 -18.38 8.00 -32.47
C HIS A 18 -17.58 8.55 -31.28
N SER A 19 -16.55 9.35 -31.56
CA SER A 19 -15.72 9.93 -30.51
C SER A 19 -16.54 10.85 -29.58
N PRO A 20 -16.46 10.67 -28.26
CA PRO A 20 -17.10 11.57 -27.30
C PRO A 20 -16.37 12.92 -27.16
N PHE A 21 -15.21 13.08 -27.79
CA PHE A 21 -14.32 14.22 -27.60
C PHE A 21 -14.30 15.20 -28.79
N ARG A 22 -14.91 14.82 -29.90
CA ARG A 22 -14.95 15.61 -31.12
C ARG A 22 -16.17 15.26 -31.97
N GLN A 23 -16.48 16.11 -32.94
CA GLN A 23 -17.41 15.73 -33.97
C GLN A 23 -16.80 14.64 -34.85
N ASP A 24 -17.48 13.52 -34.98
CA ASP A 24 -17.00 12.30 -35.62
C ASP A 24 -18.07 11.80 -36.59
N ASP A 25 -17.85 11.98 -37.88
CA ASP A 25 -18.84 11.61 -38.92
C ASP A 25 -18.78 10.10 -39.22
N THR A 26 -17.65 9.43 -38.86
CA THR A 26 -17.45 8.00 -39.05
C THR A 26 -16.96 7.39 -37.73
N PRO A 27 -17.62 6.34 -37.18
CA PRO A 27 -17.21 5.73 -35.92
C PRO A 27 -15.74 5.37 -35.91
N SER A 28 -14.96 6.01 -35.06
CA SER A 28 -13.50 5.84 -34.96
C SER A 28 -13.01 5.67 -33.54
N PHE A 29 -13.92 5.54 -32.56
CA PHE A 29 -13.61 5.34 -31.16
C PHE A 29 -13.88 3.90 -30.76
N LYS A 30 -12.88 3.22 -30.18
CA LYS A 30 -12.96 1.83 -29.71
C LYS A 30 -12.77 1.75 -28.21
N VAL A 31 -13.61 0.94 -27.55
CA VAL A 31 -13.42 0.51 -26.15
C VAL A 31 -13.22 -0.99 -26.13
N ASP A 32 -12.13 -1.43 -25.53
CA ASP A 32 -11.85 -2.84 -25.30
C ASP A 32 -12.09 -3.17 -23.81
N TYR A 33 -13.23 -3.80 -23.55
CA TYR A 33 -13.65 -4.14 -22.20
C TYR A 33 -12.84 -5.29 -21.58
N GLY A 34 -12.13 -6.07 -22.41
CA GLY A 34 -11.32 -7.19 -21.94
C GLY A 34 -10.01 -6.75 -21.27
N VAL A 35 -9.47 -5.62 -21.74
CA VAL A 35 -8.21 -5.05 -21.25
C VAL A 35 -8.40 -3.65 -20.66
N ASN A 36 -9.65 -3.15 -20.55
CA ASN A 36 -9.99 -1.83 -20.03
C ASN A 36 -9.25 -0.66 -20.71
N LEU A 37 -9.08 -0.76 -22.03
CA LEU A 37 -8.44 0.27 -22.83
C LEU A 37 -9.40 0.87 -23.85
N TRP A 38 -9.17 2.14 -24.19
CA TRP A 38 -9.83 2.82 -25.30
C TRP A 38 -8.81 3.40 -26.29
N CYS A 39 -9.25 3.62 -27.51
CA CYS A 39 -8.46 4.26 -28.56
C CYS A 39 -9.39 5.04 -29.48
N ASP A 40 -9.05 6.30 -29.73
CA ASP A 40 -9.65 7.14 -30.79
C ASP A 40 -8.72 7.12 -32.01
N PHE A 41 -9.08 6.34 -33.01
CA PHE A 41 -8.27 6.21 -34.23
C PHE A 41 -8.24 7.50 -35.06
N GLY A 42 -9.16 8.44 -34.82
CA GLY A 42 -9.16 9.71 -35.52
C GLY A 42 -8.12 10.71 -34.99
N THR A 43 -7.77 10.61 -33.70
CA THR A 43 -6.74 11.46 -33.07
C THR A 43 -5.47 10.71 -32.77
N GLY A 44 -5.51 9.37 -32.77
CA GLY A 44 -4.40 8.53 -32.32
C GLY A 44 -4.23 8.47 -30.80
N GLU A 45 -5.17 9.05 -30.06
CA GLU A 45 -5.14 9.04 -28.59
C GLU A 45 -5.79 7.79 -28.03
N GLY A 46 -5.33 7.35 -26.86
CA GLY A 46 -5.88 6.19 -26.17
C GLY A 46 -5.39 6.13 -24.72
N GLY A 47 -5.94 5.19 -23.94
CA GLY A 47 -5.58 5.04 -22.56
C GLY A 47 -6.46 4.04 -21.83
N SER A 48 -6.36 4.05 -20.48
CA SER A 48 -7.20 3.26 -19.60
C SER A 48 -8.59 3.88 -19.40
N LEU A 49 -9.48 3.18 -18.72
CA LEU A 49 -10.78 3.72 -18.32
C LEU A 49 -10.64 4.99 -17.47
N ILE A 50 -9.60 5.06 -16.63
CA ILE A 50 -9.33 6.23 -15.80
C ILE A 50 -8.95 7.42 -16.68
N ASP A 51 -8.08 7.23 -17.69
CA ASP A 51 -7.70 8.28 -18.64
C ASP A 51 -8.90 8.78 -19.43
N LEU A 52 -9.83 7.89 -19.79
CA LEU A 52 -11.08 8.25 -20.44
C LEU A 52 -11.91 9.22 -19.59
N VAL A 53 -12.09 8.87 -18.31
CA VAL A 53 -12.86 9.69 -17.36
C VAL A 53 -12.16 11.01 -17.07
N MET A 54 -10.82 10.99 -16.88
CA MET A 54 -10.03 12.19 -16.72
C MET A 54 -10.22 13.16 -17.90
N LYS A 55 -10.13 12.64 -19.11
CA LYS A 55 -10.31 13.45 -20.34
C LYS A 55 -11.74 13.97 -20.47
N GLN A 56 -12.74 13.14 -20.19
CA GLN A 56 -14.14 13.49 -20.34
C GLN A 56 -14.60 14.56 -19.35
N TYR A 57 -14.07 14.54 -18.11
CA TYR A 57 -14.50 15.45 -17.05
C TYR A 57 -13.47 16.52 -16.70
N GLY A 58 -12.31 16.55 -17.36
CA GLY A 58 -11.24 17.51 -17.07
C GLY A 58 -10.71 17.42 -15.65
N CYS A 59 -10.71 16.21 -15.06
CA CYS A 59 -10.31 15.97 -13.68
C CYS A 59 -8.98 15.18 -13.61
N ASN A 60 -8.35 15.16 -12.45
CA ASN A 60 -7.20 14.30 -12.19
C ASN A 60 -7.63 12.84 -11.92
N ALA A 61 -6.66 11.93 -11.82
CA ALA A 61 -6.92 10.50 -11.60
C ALA A 61 -7.76 10.23 -10.35
N TYR A 62 -7.53 10.97 -9.27
CA TYR A 62 -8.33 10.84 -8.04
C TYR A 62 -9.80 11.21 -8.28
N GLY A 63 -10.05 12.32 -8.97
CA GLY A 63 -11.41 12.73 -9.35
C GLY A 63 -12.10 11.74 -10.29
N ALA A 64 -11.33 11.12 -11.20
CA ALA A 64 -11.84 10.09 -12.09
C ALA A 64 -12.25 8.81 -11.32
N ILE A 65 -11.40 8.34 -10.41
CA ILE A 65 -11.68 7.16 -9.58
C ILE A 65 -12.90 7.43 -8.69
N SER A 66 -12.95 8.57 -8.01
CA SER A 66 -14.10 8.93 -7.15
C SER A 66 -15.42 8.97 -7.91
N ARG A 67 -15.41 9.44 -9.16
CA ARG A 67 -16.60 9.39 -10.02
C ARG A 67 -17.00 7.97 -10.41
N LEU A 68 -16.03 7.15 -10.80
CA LEU A 68 -16.28 5.73 -11.13
C LEU A 68 -16.83 4.96 -9.93
N GLU A 69 -16.30 5.21 -8.74
CA GLU A 69 -16.82 4.62 -7.49
C GLU A 69 -18.26 5.09 -7.22
N GLN A 70 -18.54 6.38 -7.36
CA GLN A 70 -19.87 6.94 -7.16
C GLN A 70 -20.89 6.36 -8.14
N ASP A 71 -20.51 6.24 -9.42
CA ASP A 71 -21.36 5.67 -10.46
C ASP A 71 -21.60 4.16 -10.20
N TYR A 72 -20.58 3.43 -9.77
CA TYR A 72 -20.70 2.02 -9.40
C TYR A 72 -21.65 1.80 -8.21
N TYR A 73 -21.53 2.61 -7.16
CA TYR A 73 -22.43 2.55 -6.00
C TYR A 73 -23.85 3.00 -6.36
N SER A 74 -24.00 4.02 -7.19
CA SER A 74 -25.30 4.50 -7.66
C SER A 74 -26.01 3.47 -8.55
N ALA A 75 -25.26 2.78 -9.42
CA ALA A 75 -25.81 1.71 -10.27
C ALA A 75 -26.26 0.48 -9.45
N ASN A 76 -25.62 0.19 -8.31
CA ASN A 76 -25.99 -0.89 -7.42
C ASN A 76 -27.17 -0.56 -6.50
N THR A 77 -27.61 0.71 -6.40
CA THR A 77 -28.81 1.13 -5.66
C THR A 77 -30.09 1.07 -6.48
N PHE A 78 -30.03 0.84 -7.80
CA PHE A 78 -31.20 0.53 -8.60
C PHE A 78 -31.58 -0.95 -8.43
N SER A 79 -32.44 -1.21 -7.43
CA SER A 79 -32.98 -2.50 -7.09
C SER A 79 -33.57 -3.24 -8.26
N PHE A 80 -33.12 -4.45 -8.47
CA PHE A 80 -33.94 -5.50 -9.03
C PHE A 80 -34.97 -5.94 -7.96
N GLN A 81 -36.19 -5.47 -8.06
CA GLN A 81 -37.31 -6.15 -7.43
C GLN A 81 -37.49 -7.51 -8.12
N GLY A 82 -37.22 -8.56 -7.41
CA GLY A 82 -37.68 -9.91 -7.71
C GLY A 82 -36.60 -10.96 -7.79
N LYS A 83 -36.28 -11.58 -6.66
CA LYS A 83 -36.37 -13.01 -6.32
C LYS A 83 -35.52 -13.30 -5.09
N ASN A 84 -36.23 -13.78 -4.07
CA ASN A 84 -35.79 -14.51 -2.88
C ASN A 84 -34.31 -14.85 -2.77
N ILE A 85 -33.61 -14.06 -2.01
CA ILE A 85 -32.33 -14.40 -1.41
C ILE A 85 -32.66 -15.06 -0.07
N PRO A 86 -32.17 -16.28 0.25
CA PRO A 86 -32.42 -16.90 1.55
C PRO A 86 -31.89 -16.00 2.64
N GLU A 87 -32.71 -15.72 3.63
CA GLU A 87 -32.35 -14.98 4.84
C GLU A 87 -31.11 -15.62 5.47
N LYS A 88 -30.01 -14.92 5.39
CA LYS A 88 -28.86 -15.21 6.24
C LYS A 88 -29.22 -14.81 7.66
N ASN A 89 -29.27 -15.81 8.53
CA ASN A 89 -29.41 -15.71 9.97
C ASN A 89 -28.61 -14.49 10.51
N PRO A 90 -29.23 -13.60 11.28
CA PRO A 90 -28.54 -12.50 11.93
C PRO A 90 -27.85 -13.00 13.21
N ALA A 91 -26.85 -13.90 13.04
CA ALA A 91 -25.97 -14.29 14.12
C ALA A 91 -24.72 -13.43 14.03
N ARG A 92 -24.72 -12.40 14.87
CA ARG A 92 -23.50 -11.75 15.35
C ARG A 92 -22.72 -10.92 14.32
N GLU A 93 -23.33 -9.89 13.76
CA GLU A 93 -22.56 -8.68 13.42
C GLU A 93 -22.01 -8.12 14.74
N GLU A 94 -20.71 -8.33 14.98
CA GLU A 94 -19.98 -7.48 15.93
C GLU A 94 -20.18 -6.04 15.43
N ARG A 95 -21.06 -5.31 16.10
CA ARG A 95 -21.24 -3.87 15.90
C ARG A 95 -19.88 -3.24 16.15
N LYS A 96 -19.09 -3.01 15.08
CA LYS A 96 -17.96 -2.09 15.13
C LYS A 96 -18.57 -0.77 15.58
N ARG A 97 -18.37 -0.41 16.85
CA ARG A 97 -18.75 0.91 17.37
C ARG A 97 -18.16 1.92 16.40
N PRO A 98 -18.92 2.90 15.90
CA PRO A 98 -18.37 3.93 15.07
C PRO A 98 -17.15 4.49 15.81
N ALA A 99 -15.99 4.49 15.17
CA ALA A 99 -14.79 5.03 15.79
C ALA A 99 -15.10 6.46 16.20
N SER A 100 -14.93 6.76 17.49
CA SER A 100 -15.16 8.11 17.98
C SER A 100 -14.32 9.08 17.18
N PRO A 101 -14.87 10.20 16.72
CA PRO A 101 -14.15 11.13 15.88
C PRO A 101 -12.89 11.60 16.59
N VAL A 102 -11.75 11.51 15.91
CA VAL A 102 -10.48 12.07 16.36
C VAL A 102 -10.58 13.59 16.24
N GLU A 103 -10.57 14.29 17.36
CA GLU A 103 -10.57 15.74 17.39
C GLU A 103 -9.13 16.26 17.43
N ILE A 104 -8.61 16.69 16.29
CA ILE A 104 -7.24 17.22 16.18
C ILE A 104 -7.19 18.59 16.85
N ARG A 105 -6.23 18.79 17.75
CA ARG A 105 -6.01 20.04 18.48
C ARG A 105 -4.87 20.87 17.89
N SER A 106 -3.74 20.22 17.65
CA SER A 106 -2.58 20.85 16.99
C SER A 106 -1.71 19.82 16.31
N ILE A 107 -1.01 20.25 15.29
CA ILE A 107 0.02 19.51 14.59
C ILE A 107 1.24 20.44 14.53
N GLN A 108 2.39 19.96 14.95
CA GLN A 108 3.60 20.75 15.02
C GLN A 108 4.85 19.89 14.71
N PRO A 109 6.02 20.52 14.46
CA PRO A 109 7.26 19.79 14.27
C PRO A 109 7.58 18.87 15.45
N LEU A 110 8.22 17.74 15.19
CA LEU A 110 8.59 16.76 16.19
C LEU A 110 9.58 17.32 17.21
N GLN A 111 9.16 17.49 18.46
CA GLN A 111 9.97 17.99 19.56
C GLN A 111 9.72 17.25 20.88
N HIS A 112 8.56 16.57 21.04
CA HIS A 112 8.14 15.95 22.29
C HIS A 112 9.10 14.80 22.67
N PRO A 113 9.73 14.86 23.89
CA PRO A 113 10.73 13.88 24.31
C PRO A 113 10.23 12.43 24.31
N ALA A 114 8.94 12.19 24.68
CA ALA A 114 8.39 10.85 24.67
C ALA A 114 8.28 10.27 23.27
N LEU A 115 8.01 11.07 22.23
CA LEU A 115 7.94 10.62 20.84
C LEU A 115 9.33 10.39 20.26
N THR A 116 10.30 11.26 20.55
CA THR A 116 11.70 11.06 20.16
C THR A 116 12.29 9.82 20.84
N ASN A 117 12.00 9.59 22.12
CA ASN A 117 12.40 8.39 22.82
C ASN A 117 11.73 7.12 22.25
N TYR A 118 10.47 7.23 21.83
CA TYR A 118 9.80 6.14 21.14
C TYR A 118 10.50 5.78 19.82
N LEU A 119 10.86 6.75 18.98
CA LEU A 119 11.64 6.51 17.77
C LEU A 119 12.98 5.83 18.09
N LYS A 120 13.71 6.33 19.08
CA LYS A 120 14.97 5.71 19.54
C LYS A 120 14.77 4.26 19.98
N SER A 121 13.68 3.95 20.71
CA SER A 121 13.35 2.59 21.13
C SER A 121 13.03 1.65 19.98
N ARG A 122 12.66 2.23 18.82
CA ARG A 122 12.44 1.53 17.55
C ARG A 122 13.67 1.56 16.63
N GLY A 123 14.82 1.96 17.16
CA GLY A 123 16.09 2.05 16.42
C GLY A 123 16.14 3.17 15.37
N ILE A 124 15.08 3.97 15.26
CA ILE A 124 14.95 5.04 14.26
C ILE A 124 15.65 6.30 14.77
N ALA A 125 16.45 6.92 13.91
CA ALA A 125 17.12 8.19 14.17
C ALA A 125 16.11 9.33 14.18
N PRO A 126 15.89 10.05 15.32
CA PRO A 126 14.90 11.13 15.38
C PRO A 126 15.19 12.28 14.41
N GLU A 127 16.46 12.57 14.15
CA GLU A 127 16.91 13.59 13.19
C GLU A 127 16.49 13.23 11.75
N VAL A 128 16.50 11.96 11.39
CA VAL A 128 16.01 11.48 10.09
C VAL A 128 14.47 11.52 10.04
N ALA A 129 13.81 11.15 11.14
CA ALA A 129 12.36 11.11 11.21
C ALA A 129 11.72 12.50 11.21
N ALA A 130 12.40 13.52 11.76
CA ALA A 130 11.86 14.88 11.95
C ALA A 130 11.41 15.56 10.65
N ASP A 131 12.03 15.23 9.52
CA ASP A 131 11.67 15.78 8.22
C ASP A 131 10.42 15.10 7.60
N HIS A 132 9.99 13.95 8.16
CA HIS A 132 8.94 13.11 7.59
C HIS A 132 7.70 12.98 8.47
N VAL A 133 7.83 13.17 9.79
CA VAL A 133 6.72 13.07 10.74
C VAL A 133 6.56 14.34 11.55
N GLN A 134 5.34 14.55 12.00
CA GLN A 134 4.97 15.62 12.89
C GLN A 134 4.48 15.04 14.22
N GLU A 135 4.36 15.84 15.24
CA GLU A 135 3.62 15.47 16.44
C GLU A 135 2.21 16.03 16.39
N MET A 136 1.23 15.17 16.66
CA MET A 136 -0.18 15.53 16.70
C MET A 136 -0.71 15.41 18.13
N TYR A 137 -1.37 16.48 18.59
CA TYR A 137 -2.17 16.48 19.81
C TYR A 137 -3.66 16.40 19.43
N TYR A 138 -4.35 15.44 20.00
CA TYR A 138 -5.73 15.16 19.62
C TYR A 138 -6.54 14.64 20.82
N ARG A 139 -7.87 14.57 20.67
CA ARG A 139 -8.77 13.96 21.66
C ARG A 139 -9.57 12.83 21.05
N VAL A 140 -9.78 11.80 21.84
CA VAL A 140 -10.71 10.71 21.57
C VAL A 140 -11.58 10.51 22.80
N ASN A 141 -12.88 10.63 22.65
CA ASN A 141 -13.82 10.58 23.80
C ASN A 141 -13.44 11.58 24.92
N GLY A 142 -13.02 12.78 24.54
CA GLY A 142 -12.62 13.84 25.49
C GLY A 142 -11.23 13.65 26.13
N LYS A 143 -10.59 12.47 25.99
CA LYS A 143 -9.27 12.20 26.55
C LYS A 143 -8.17 12.81 25.66
N PRO A 144 -7.27 13.64 26.21
CA PRO A 144 -6.15 14.18 25.44
C PRO A 144 -5.10 13.10 25.18
N LEU A 145 -4.63 13.04 23.95
CA LEU A 145 -3.64 12.09 23.44
C LEU A 145 -2.64 12.82 22.55
N PHE A 146 -1.47 12.21 22.35
CA PHE A 146 -0.49 12.69 21.38
C PHE A 146 0.21 11.49 20.70
N ALA A 147 0.65 11.69 19.47
CA ALA A 147 1.31 10.65 18.67
C ALA A 147 2.22 11.26 17.60
N LEU A 148 3.14 10.45 17.08
CA LEU A 148 3.73 10.70 15.77
C LEU A 148 2.61 10.69 14.73
N ALA A 149 2.61 11.65 13.83
CA ALA A 149 1.64 11.80 12.75
C ALA A 149 2.36 11.81 11.40
N PHE A 150 2.03 10.86 10.56
CA PHE A 150 2.52 10.74 9.20
C PHE A 150 1.37 11.00 8.22
N LYS A 151 1.50 12.07 7.43
CA LYS A 151 0.43 12.55 6.56
C LYS A 151 0.31 11.67 5.31
N ASN A 152 -0.92 11.36 4.90
CA ASN A 152 -1.21 10.70 3.64
C ASN A 152 -1.64 11.68 2.55
N ASP A 153 -1.75 11.21 1.30
CA ASP A 153 -2.06 12.03 0.12
C ASP A 153 -3.47 12.65 0.17
N ALA A 154 -4.41 12.00 0.84
CA ALA A 154 -5.77 12.50 1.01
C ALA A 154 -5.96 13.46 2.20
N GLY A 155 -4.88 13.78 2.93
CA GLY A 155 -4.90 14.71 4.07
C GLY A 155 -5.22 14.07 5.42
N GLY A 156 -5.37 12.75 5.49
CA GLY A 156 -5.41 11.99 6.73
C GLY A 156 -4.01 11.74 7.30
N TYR A 157 -3.93 11.09 8.46
CA TYR A 157 -2.68 10.81 9.15
C TYR A 157 -2.65 9.39 9.71
N GLU A 158 -1.50 8.73 9.58
CA GLU A 158 -1.18 7.55 10.36
C GLU A 158 -0.57 7.98 11.70
N LEU A 159 -1.04 7.37 12.79
CA LEU A 159 -0.68 7.75 14.14
C LEU A 159 0.05 6.60 14.85
N ARG A 160 1.16 6.94 15.53
CA ARG A 160 1.94 5.99 16.33
C ARG A 160 2.42 6.62 17.63
N ASN A 161 2.32 5.87 18.70
CA ASN A 161 3.04 6.08 19.96
C ASN A 161 3.32 4.72 20.62
N PRO A 162 4.01 4.64 21.76
CA PRO A 162 4.36 3.35 22.39
C PRO A 162 3.19 2.38 22.62
N GLY A 163 1.98 2.90 22.84
CA GLY A 163 0.79 2.09 23.15
C GLY A 163 -0.31 2.13 22.09
N TYR A 164 -0.11 2.83 20.96
CA TYR A 164 -1.19 3.06 20.02
C TYR A 164 -0.74 3.05 18.57
N LYS A 165 -1.50 2.30 17.75
CA LYS A 165 -1.47 2.33 16.28
C LYS A 165 -2.87 2.71 15.78
N GLY A 166 -2.98 3.79 15.05
CA GLY A 166 -4.24 4.25 14.50
C GLY A 166 -4.06 5.17 13.32
N CYS A 167 -5.16 5.71 12.84
CA CYS A 167 -5.15 6.67 11.74
C CYS A 167 -6.35 7.61 11.86
N THR A 168 -6.25 8.76 11.22
CA THR A 168 -7.39 9.63 10.95
C THR A 168 -7.97 9.35 9.57
N SER A 169 -9.19 9.81 9.33
CA SER A 169 -9.81 9.79 8.00
C SER A 169 -9.41 11.06 7.23
N PRO A 170 -9.33 11.02 5.92
CA PRO A 170 -9.45 9.83 5.07
C PRO A 170 -8.20 8.95 5.09
N LYS A 171 -8.37 7.64 4.79
CA LYS A 171 -7.26 6.69 4.67
C LYS A 171 -6.76 6.67 3.23
N ASP A 172 -5.45 6.80 3.08
CA ASP A 172 -4.81 6.75 1.78
C ASP A 172 -3.35 6.30 1.87
N ILE A 173 -2.73 6.12 0.69
CA ILE A 173 -1.29 5.97 0.55
C ILE A 173 -0.58 7.30 0.81
N THR A 174 0.73 7.26 0.99
CA THR A 174 1.60 8.44 0.99
C THR A 174 2.64 8.30 -0.10
N ARG A 175 2.72 9.27 -0.99
CA ARG A 175 3.77 9.37 -2.01
C ARG A 175 4.76 10.44 -1.61
N ILE A 176 6.03 10.09 -1.66
CA ILE A 176 7.15 11.01 -1.43
C ILE A 176 8.00 10.97 -2.69
N GLN A 177 8.01 12.08 -3.42
CA GLN A 177 8.72 12.22 -4.68
C GLN A 177 9.82 13.27 -4.52
N PHE A 178 10.99 12.97 -5.07
CA PHE A 178 12.08 13.93 -5.08
C PHE A 178 11.79 15.06 -6.08
N ALA A 179 11.76 16.28 -5.57
CA ALA A 179 11.50 17.46 -6.39
C ALA A 179 12.69 17.75 -7.33
N GLY A 180 12.45 17.66 -8.65
CA GLY A 180 13.40 18.12 -9.66
C GLY A 180 13.86 17.10 -10.70
N LYS A 181 13.67 15.80 -10.48
CA LYS A 181 13.97 14.78 -11.49
C LYS A 181 13.00 13.60 -11.33
N LYS A 182 12.45 13.14 -12.45
CA LYS A 182 11.69 11.90 -12.46
C LYS A 182 12.66 10.74 -12.20
N ASN A 183 12.38 9.96 -11.17
CA ASN A 183 13.12 8.73 -10.87
C ASN A 183 12.54 7.54 -11.63
N ASP A 184 13.41 6.63 -12.08
CA ASP A 184 13.00 5.40 -12.73
C ASP A 184 12.64 4.31 -11.73
N ALA A 185 12.98 4.50 -10.45
CA ALA A 185 12.77 3.53 -9.38
C ALA A 185 11.95 4.10 -8.24
N CYS A 186 11.06 3.26 -7.68
CA CYS A 186 10.27 3.55 -6.51
C CYS A 186 10.44 2.43 -5.47
N PHE A 187 10.47 2.80 -4.19
CA PHE A 187 10.48 1.89 -3.06
C PHE A 187 9.12 1.89 -2.38
N VAL A 188 8.55 0.70 -2.14
CA VAL A 188 7.22 0.52 -1.57
C VAL A 188 7.32 -0.07 -0.18
N PHE A 189 6.66 0.56 0.81
CA PHE A 189 6.63 0.13 2.20
C PHE A 189 5.19 -0.11 2.66
N GLU A 190 5.01 -1.04 3.61
CA GLU A 190 3.68 -1.24 4.20
C GLU A 190 3.30 -0.09 5.14
N GLY A 191 4.23 0.34 5.98
CA GLY A 191 4.00 1.38 6.97
C GLY A 191 5.14 2.40 7.05
N PHE A 192 4.84 3.58 7.62
CA PHE A 192 5.84 4.63 7.73
C PHE A 192 6.98 4.31 8.72
N MET A 193 6.78 3.39 9.66
CA MET A 193 7.86 2.97 10.56
C MET A 193 8.93 2.20 9.80
N ASP A 194 8.56 1.39 8.81
CA ASP A 194 9.50 0.66 7.95
C ASP A 194 10.22 1.61 6.99
N TYR A 195 9.48 2.57 6.44
CA TYR A 195 10.06 3.66 5.66
C TYR A 195 11.12 4.44 6.46
N LEU A 196 10.82 4.87 7.69
CA LEU A 196 11.78 5.57 8.55
C LEU A 196 12.97 4.67 8.96
N SER A 197 12.73 3.37 9.11
CA SER A 197 13.80 2.38 9.36
C SER A 197 14.74 2.29 8.17
N PHE A 198 14.21 2.25 6.96
CA PHE A 198 14.98 2.25 5.73
C PHE A 198 15.86 3.52 5.61
N LEU A 199 15.28 4.69 5.84
CA LEU A 199 16.01 5.95 5.83
C LEU A 199 17.12 5.97 6.89
N THR A 200 16.84 5.44 8.10
CA THR A 200 17.83 5.34 9.18
C THR A 200 18.98 4.42 8.81
N ILE A 201 18.72 3.26 8.19
CA ILE A 201 19.75 2.34 7.72
C ILE A 201 20.62 3.03 6.66
N ARG A 202 20.00 3.71 5.72
CA ARG A 202 20.72 4.46 4.68
C ARG A 202 21.56 5.57 5.26
N HIS A 203 21.03 6.34 6.20
CA HIS A 203 21.77 7.41 6.89
C HIS A 203 23.00 6.88 7.63
N LYS A 204 22.89 5.74 8.31
CA LYS A 204 24.02 5.10 9.01
C LYS A 204 25.12 4.64 8.04
N ASN A 205 24.72 4.14 6.86
CA ASN A 205 25.64 3.59 5.87
C ASN A 205 26.28 4.66 4.98
N SER A 206 25.65 5.82 4.86
CA SER A 206 26.14 6.95 4.04
C SER A 206 25.73 8.27 4.68
N PRO A 207 26.44 8.73 5.72
CA PRO A 207 26.10 9.93 6.48
C PRO A 207 26.42 11.21 5.73
N ILE A 208 25.95 11.37 4.50
CA ILE A 208 26.01 12.63 3.76
C ILE A 208 24.89 13.52 4.28
N TYR A 209 25.24 14.60 4.92
CA TYR A 209 24.29 15.60 5.39
C TYR A 209 24.28 16.82 4.42
N PRO A 210 23.10 17.39 4.08
CA PRO A 210 21.76 16.88 4.43
C PRO A 210 21.47 15.53 3.75
N CYS A 211 20.68 14.68 4.40
CA CYS A 211 20.20 13.42 3.81
C CYS A 211 19.33 13.73 2.59
N ILE A 212 19.95 14.06 1.48
CA ILE A 212 19.25 14.24 0.22
C ILE A 212 18.88 12.84 -0.26
N ASP A 213 17.66 12.46 -0.01
CA ASP A 213 17.11 11.23 -0.52
C ASP A 213 16.56 11.49 -1.92
N TRP A 214 17.29 11.03 -2.92
CA TRP A 214 16.97 11.19 -4.34
C TRP A 214 16.01 10.13 -4.85
N GLN A 215 15.42 9.32 -3.95
CA GLN A 215 14.55 8.22 -4.31
C GLN A 215 13.09 8.63 -4.16
N ASP A 216 12.23 7.94 -4.89
CA ASP A 216 10.79 8.06 -4.73
C ASP A 216 10.26 6.90 -3.88
N TYR A 217 9.26 7.21 -3.06
CA TYR A 217 8.68 6.27 -2.11
C TYR A 217 7.16 6.26 -2.19
N ILE A 218 6.58 5.08 -2.04
CA ILE A 218 5.15 4.88 -1.81
C ILE A 218 4.97 4.08 -0.53
N ILE A 219 4.28 4.66 0.44
CA ILE A 219 3.93 4.01 1.70
C ILE A 219 2.44 3.68 1.62
N LEU A 220 2.11 2.38 1.69
CA LEU A 220 0.73 1.90 1.58
C LEU A 220 -0.13 2.33 2.76
N ASN A 221 0.48 2.55 3.93
CA ASN A 221 -0.18 2.81 5.22
C ASN A 221 -1.08 1.64 5.71
N SER A 222 -1.42 0.73 4.82
CA SER A 222 -2.07 -0.56 5.04
C SER A 222 -2.03 -1.35 3.74
N THR A 223 -1.89 -2.67 3.80
CA THR A 223 -2.01 -3.55 2.61
C THR A 223 -3.36 -3.42 1.90
N ALA A 224 -4.41 -2.99 2.62
CA ALA A 224 -5.73 -2.71 2.02
C ALA A 224 -5.73 -1.55 1.02
N ASN A 225 -4.70 -0.70 1.01
CA ASN A 225 -4.55 0.40 0.06
C ASN A 225 -3.70 0.03 -1.17
N VAL A 226 -3.33 -1.23 -1.35
CA VAL A 226 -2.47 -1.65 -2.49
C VAL A 226 -3.04 -1.22 -3.83
N ASP A 227 -4.35 -1.32 -4.02
CA ASP A 227 -5.01 -0.93 -5.27
C ASP A 227 -4.83 0.56 -5.60
N LYS A 228 -4.77 1.41 -4.57
CA LYS A 228 -4.50 2.85 -4.75
C LYS A 228 -3.05 3.13 -5.17
N ALA A 229 -2.12 2.25 -4.82
CA ALA A 229 -0.72 2.38 -5.20
C ALA A 229 -0.47 1.90 -6.63
N LEU A 230 -1.33 1.04 -7.20
CA LEU A 230 -1.11 0.52 -8.55
C LEU A 230 -0.96 1.64 -9.58
N TYR A 231 -1.86 2.62 -9.58
CA TYR A 231 -1.80 3.69 -10.57
C TYR A 231 -0.47 4.49 -10.53
N PRO A 232 -0.07 5.08 -9.39
CA PRO A 232 1.20 5.82 -9.34
C PRO A 232 2.45 4.95 -9.57
N LEU A 233 2.40 3.66 -9.25
CA LEU A 233 3.50 2.73 -9.53
C LEU A 233 3.73 2.52 -11.04
N GLY A 234 2.72 2.74 -11.86
CA GLY A 234 2.84 2.67 -13.32
C GLY A 234 3.89 3.62 -13.92
N GLU A 235 4.22 4.69 -13.23
CA GLU A 235 5.21 5.68 -13.66
C GLU A 235 6.67 5.22 -13.55
N TYR A 236 6.94 4.10 -12.82
CA TYR A 236 8.30 3.65 -12.52
C TYR A 236 8.68 2.40 -13.31
N GLU A 237 9.92 2.34 -13.78
CA GLU A 237 10.48 1.18 -14.46
C GLU A 237 10.96 0.09 -13.49
N LYS A 238 11.28 0.48 -12.25
CA LYS A 238 11.75 -0.42 -11.20
C LYS A 238 10.95 -0.17 -9.93
N ILE A 239 10.32 -1.20 -9.41
CA ILE A 239 9.50 -1.16 -8.21
C ILE A 239 10.10 -2.12 -7.19
N HIS A 240 10.61 -1.58 -6.08
CA HIS A 240 11.21 -2.37 -5.01
C HIS A 240 10.22 -2.49 -3.86
N CYS A 241 9.65 -3.67 -3.65
CA CYS A 241 8.70 -3.94 -2.57
C CYS A 241 9.45 -4.34 -1.29
N LEU A 242 9.34 -3.52 -0.24
CA LEU A 242 9.83 -3.78 1.11
C LEU A 242 8.63 -3.88 2.05
N LEU A 243 7.79 -4.90 1.82
CA LEU A 243 6.58 -5.14 2.61
C LEU A 243 6.83 -6.19 3.70
N ASP A 244 5.91 -6.30 4.66
CA ASP A 244 6.04 -7.25 5.77
C ASP A 244 6.19 -8.71 5.29
N ASN A 245 6.99 -9.49 5.99
CA ASN A 245 7.20 -10.94 5.74
C ASN A 245 6.03 -11.80 6.23
N ASP A 246 4.82 -11.24 6.27
CA ASP A 246 3.60 -11.98 6.60
C ASP A 246 2.73 -12.25 5.36
N GLU A 247 1.58 -12.87 5.57
CA GLU A 247 0.67 -13.24 4.46
C GLU A 247 0.10 -12.01 3.74
N ALA A 248 -0.19 -10.93 4.48
CA ALA A 248 -0.76 -9.71 3.92
C ALA A 248 0.26 -8.96 3.05
N GLY A 249 1.50 -8.83 3.52
CA GLY A 249 2.59 -8.23 2.76
C GLY A 249 2.92 -9.01 1.50
N ARG A 250 2.97 -10.36 1.58
CA ARG A 250 3.17 -11.21 0.39
C ARG A 250 2.04 -11.07 -0.63
N LYS A 251 0.77 -11.02 -0.21
CA LYS A 251 -0.36 -10.80 -1.12
C LYS A 251 -0.29 -9.43 -1.79
N ALA A 252 0.09 -8.39 -1.05
CA ALA A 252 0.26 -7.06 -1.62
C ALA A 252 1.40 -7.02 -2.65
N THR A 253 2.56 -7.64 -2.35
CA THR A 253 3.66 -7.79 -3.32
C THR A 253 3.21 -8.53 -4.57
N GLN A 254 2.47 -9.64 -4.42
CA GLN A 254 1.93 -10.41 -5.55
C GLN A 254 0.95 -9.60 -6.40
N ALA A 255 0.10 -8.76 -5.78
CA ALA A 255 -0.82 -7.89 -6.50
C ALA A 255 -0.05 -6.88 -7.38
N ILE A 256 0.99 -6.23 -6.83
CA ILE A 256 1.86 -5.32 -7.58
C ILE A 256 2.61 -6.07 -8.69
N GLN A 257 3.12 -7.28 -8.39
CA GLN A 257 3.85 -8.10 -9.37
C GLN A 257 2.96 -8.60 -10.51
N LYS A 258 1.70 -8.91 -10.21
CA LYS A 258 0.71 -9.28 -11.23
C LYS A 258 0.49 -8.16 -12.25
N GLU A 259 0.49 -6.91 -11.79
CA GLU A 259 0.27 -5.74 -12.65
C GLU A 259 1.52 -5.34 -13.44
N TYR A 260 2.70 -5.35 -12.79
CA TYR A 260 3.93 -4.77 -13.35
C TYR A 260 5.01 -5.79 -13.72
N GLY A 261 4.79 -7.07 -13.45
CA GLY A 261 5.64 -8.18 -13.90
C GLY A 261 7.12 -8.01 -13.50
N TRP A 262 7.99 -8.06 -14.50
CA TRP A 262 9.45 -8.02 -14.32
C TRP A 262 10.00 -6.71 -13.73
N ARG A 263 9.22 -5.64 -13.74
CA ARG A 263 9.58 -4.35 -13.12
C ARG A 263 9.61 -4.43 -11.59
N VAL A 264 8.94 -5.43 -11.01
CA VAL A 264 8.81 -5.59 -9.55
C VAL A 264 9.92 -6.49 -9.01
N ARG A 265 10.57 -6.02 -7.96
CA ARG A 265 11.54 -6.77 -7.18
C ARG A 265 11.07 -6.86 -5.74
N ASP A 266 10.82 -8.07 -5.28
CA ASP A 266 10.58 -8.33 -3.86
C ASP A 266 11.93 -8.23 -3.12
N ALA A 267 12.05 -7.19 -2.30
CA ALA A 267 13.23 -6.92 -1.49
C ALA A 267 13.07 -7.36 -0.03
N SER A 268 11.96 -8.03 0.33
CA SER A 268 11.70 -8.51 1.70
C SER A 268 12.71 -9.56 2.15
N HIS A 269 13.40 -10.23 1.21
CA HIS A 269 14.49 -11.17 1.49
C HIS A 269 15.69 -10.51 2.21
N LEU A 270 15.86 -9.18 2.10
CA LEU A 270 16.95 -8.44 2.76
C LEU A 270 16.81 -8.44 4.28
N TYR A 271 15.60 -8.66 4.80
CA TYR A 271 15.31 -8.82 6.22
C TYR A 271 14.62 -10.15 6.51
N SER A 272 15.02 -11.20 5.77
CA SER A 272 14.56 -12.56 6.04
C SER A 272 14.88 -12.94 7.48
N GLY A 273 13.93 -13.60 8.17
CA GLY A 273 14.05 -13.90 9.60
C GLY A 273 13.43 -12.85 10.53
N HIS A 274 12.99 -11.72 10.00
CA HIS A 274 12.28 -10.67 10.71
C HIS A 274 10.91 -10.46 10.07
N LYS A 275 9.95 -10.01 10.88
CA LYS A 275 8.60 -9.75 10.39
C LYS A 275 8.59 -8.59 9.39
N ASP A 276 9.25 -7.51 9.76
CA ASP A 276 9.30 -6.27 9.01
C ASP A 276 10.71 -5.63 9.07
N LEU A 277 10.92 -4.56 8.33
CA LEU A 277 12.20 -3.87 8.27
C LEU A 277 12.56 -3.17 9.59
N ASN A 278 11.56 -2.74 10.37
CA ASN A 278 11.82 -2.15 11.68
C ASN A 278 12.27 -3.19 12.70
N ASP A 279 11.70 -4.40 12.68
CA ASP A 279 12.17 -5.50 13.52
C ASP A 279 13.61 -5.94 13.15
N TYR A 280 13.95 -5.92 11.86
CA TYR A 280 15.33 -6.09 11.40
C TYR A 280 16.26 -5.00 11.95
N LEU A 281 15.87 -3.72 11.85
CA LEU A 281 16.65 -2.61 12.40
C LEU A 281 16.87 -2.75 13.91
N CYS A 282 15.87 -3.25 14.64
CA CYS A 282 15.93 -3.52 16.07
C CYS A 282 16.60 -4.87 16.42
N GLN A 283 17.00 -5.68 15.44
CA GLN A 283 17.54 -7.04 15.62
C GLN A 283 16.60 -7.98 16.39
N LYS A 284 15.29 -7.82 16.21
CA LYS A 284 14.27 -8.68 16.82
C LYS A 284 13.99 -9.86 15.91
N SER A 285 14.39 -11.07 16.29
CA SER A 285 14.01 -12.28 15.56
C SER A 285 12.54 -12.60 15.78
N SER A 286 11.79 -12.83 14.71
CA SER A 286 10.38 -13.23 14.76
C SER A 286 10.15 -14.71 14.44
N LEU A 287 11.22 -15.45 14.09
CA LEU A 287 11.12 -16.88 13.86
C LEU A 287 11.30 -17.64 15.18
N PRO A 288 10.41 -18.61 15.51
CA PRO A 288 10.70 -19.53 16.59
C PRO A 288 12.01 -20.25 16.28
N GLU A 289 12.93 -20.28 17.25
CA GLU A 289 14.15 -21.07 17.17
C GLU A 289 13.75 -22.49 16.75
N LYS A 290 14.13 -22.90 15.53
CA LYS A 290 14.10 -24.31 15.19
C LYS A 290 15.02 -24.99 16.19
N GLN A 291 14.43 -25.75 17.13
CA GLN A 291 15.17 -26.65 17.98
C GLN A 291 16.06 -27.48 17.06
N THR A 292 17.33 -27.15 17.03
CA THR A 292 18.37 -27.99 16.47
C THR A 292 18.41 -29.23 17.36
N GLN A 293 17.65 -30.26 16.98
CA GLN A 293 17.84 -31.59 17.54
C GLN A 293 19.28 -31.97 17.21
N SER A 294 20.12 -31.83 18.24
CA SER A 294 21.46 -32.39 18.24
C SER A 294 21.32 -33.89 17.92
N ALA A 295 21.77 -34.27 16.75
CA ALA A 295 21.97 -35.64 16.38
C ALA A 295 22.90 -36.25 17.47
N LYS A 296 22.35 -37.10 18.33
CA LYS A 296 23.12 -37.99 19.21
C LYS A 296 23.99 -38.82 18.29
N GLN A 297 25.31 -38.61 18.36
CA GLN A 297 26.28 -39.55 17.85
C GLN A 297 26.09 -40.88 18.58
N PRO A 298 26.03 -42.02 17.89
CA PRO A 298 26.01 -43.31 18.55
C PRO A 298 27.39 -43.56 19.16
N ASN A 299 27.40 -43.85 20.47
CA ASN A 299 28.57 -44.31 21.22
C ASN A 299 29.20 -45.50 20.52
N GLN A 300 30.44 -45.37 20.09
CA GLN A 300 31.36 -46.47 19.86
C GLN A 300 32.05 -46.84 21.20
N GLU A 301 31.40 -47.62 22.00
CA GLU A 301 32.02 -48.38 23.05
C GLU A 301 31.42 -49.79 22.99
N GLU A 302 32.19 -50.73 22.44
CA GLU A 302 32.19 -52.15 22.79
C GLU A 302 32.87 -52.95 21.66
N LYS A 303 34.18 -53.05 21.74
CA LYS A 303 34.92 -54.19 21.20
C LYS A 303 36.37 -54.14 21.71
N ASN A 304 36.58 -54.56 22.94
CA ASN A 304 37.88 -55.11 23.38
C ASN A 304 37.65 -55.91 24.63
N LYS A 305 37.24 -57.15 24.45
CA LYS A 305 37.53 -58.27 25.42
C LYS A 305 37.31 -59.55 24.66
N GLN A 306 38.39 -60.13 24.21
CA GLN A 306 38.64 -61.61 24.30
C GLN A 306 39.87 -61.94 23.49
N SER A 307 40.92 -62.23 24.20
CA SER A 307 41.91 -63.23 23.83
C SER A 307 42.34 -63.92 25.09
N PRO A 308 42.24 -65.25 25.17
CA PRO A 308 43.12 -66.02 26.03
C PRO A 308 43.97 -66.99 25.20
N GLY A 309 45.10 -67.30 25.74
CA GLY A 309 45.79 -68.55 25.62
C GLY A 309 46.86 -68.66 24.56
#